data_efb8dcc17f7a0e99950f0ce833ec0364
#
_entry.id   efb8dcc17f7a0e99950f0ce833ec0364
#
_cell.length_a   1.000
_cell.length_b   1.000
_cell.length_c   1.000
_cell.angle_alpha   90.00
_cell.angle_beta   90.00
_cell.angle_gamma   90.00
#
_symmetry.space_group_name_H-M   'P 1'
#
loop_
_entity.id
_entity.type
_entity.pdbx_description
1 polymer ?
#
loop_
_entity_poly.entity_id
_entity_poly.type
_entity_poly.pdbx_seq_one_letter_code
_entity_poly.pdbx_strand_id
1 'polypeptide(L)'
;LPFGHTQIRSIGCARRQKQLGYKPCRVIKIAKNREKIMKRSMTAFSAGILAVLPLAALAEDSSDPIVIPIHNWSSQIVMSNVVGQMLESAGNNVEYVTTDSQAVYESVRLGDVTLEMEVWEGAFGASFRAALEKGGIVDVGDHNAVTREDWWYPMWTKEACPGLPDWKALNDCAALFQTAETGDKGMYLDGPVDWLKHGKERVEALDMDFVVINAGSAAALWAAIGAAEADKKPIVVFNWTPNFAEAVWPGEFVEFPTWVDGCDKDPSVGPNPDALYDCGNPAKGYMKKAAWEGMEEKWPAAYATLEKISFTNAQIAEMAKMVDIDEMEPEE
;
A
#
# COMPACT_ATOMS: atom_id res chain seq x y z
N LEU A 1 -50.24 10.04 -26.80
CA LEU A 1 -50.20 11.16 -27.75
C LEU A 1 -49.31 12.26 -27.23
N PRO A 2 -48.44 12.95 -27.99
CA PRO A 2 -47.62 12.50 -29.11
C PRO A 2 -46.09 12.74 -28.94
N PHE A 3 -45.33 12.18 -29.84
CA PHE A 3 -43.90 12.35 -30.16
C PHE A 3 -43.33 13.77 -30.03
N GLY A 4 -42.10 13.84 -29.44
CA GLY A 4 -41.23 15.00 -29.45
C GLY A 4 -39.81 14.63 -29.90
N HIS A 5 -39.41 15.08 -31.06
CA HIS A 5 -38.09 14.95 -31.68
C HIS A 5 -37.03 15.68 -30.86
N THR A 6 -35.90 15.01 -30.56
CA THR A 6 -34.70 15.64 -30.02
C THR A 6 -33.74 15.96 -31.18
N GLN A 7 -33.55 17.25 -31.43
CA GLN A 7 -32.58 17.77 -32.38
C GLN A 7 -31.14 17.69 -31.77
N ILE A 8 -30.25 17.08 -32.55
CA ILE A 8 -28.82 17.15 -32.34
C ILE A 8 -28.33 18.54 -32.81
N ARG A 9 -27.85 19.37 -31.86
CA ARG A 9 -27.12 20.60 -32.18
C ARG A 9 -25.63 20.32 -32.26
N SER A 10 -25.08 20.39 -33.48
CA SER A 10 -23.66 20.54 -33.74
C SER A 10 -23.20 21.93 -33.29
N ILE A 11 -22.25 22.03 -32.39
CA ILE A 11 -21.54 23.29 -32.06
C ILE A 11 -20.13 23.19 -32.61
N GLY A 12 -19.87 24.17 -33.49
CA GLY A 12 -18.77 24.28 -34.40
C GLY A 12 -17.38 24.40 -33.77
N CYS A 13 -16.49 23.76 -34.45
CA CYS A 13 -15.06 24.01 -34.38
C CYS A 13 -14.69 25.06 -35.43
N ALA A 14 -14.50 26.31 -35.01
CA ALA A 14 -13.89 27.34 -35.85
C ALA A 14 -13.22 28.41 -34.95
N ARG A 15 -11.93 28.44 -34.98
CA ARG A 15 -10.95 29.52 -34.80
C ARG A 15 -9.80 29.16 -33.87
N ARG A 16 -8.74 28.64 -34.49
CA ARG A 16 -7.35 29.18 -34.40
C ARG A 16 -6.41 28.25 -35.20
N GLN A 17 -6.34 28.49 -36.51
CA GLN A 17 -5.18 28.04 -37.29
C GLN A 17 -4.44 29.28 -37.76
N LYS A 18 -3.29 29.54 -37.17
CA LYS A 18 -2.15 30.20 -37.83
C LYS A 18 -0.90 29.92 -36.96
N GLN A 19 0.06 29.36 -37.68
CA GLN A 19 1.46 29.07 -37.32
C GLN A 19 1.71 27.66 -36.80
N LEU A 20 2.00 26.80 -37.72
CA LEU A 20 3.17 25.90 -37.78
C LEU A 20 2.90 24.92 -38.94
N GLY A 21 3.76 24.93 -39.96
CA GLY A 21 3.61 24.20 -41.20
C GLY A 21 3.70 22.68 -41.00
N TYR A 22 2.65 22.00 -41.36
CA TYR A 22 2.63 20.55 -41.54
C TYR A 22 2.15 20.21 -42.96
N LYS A 23 2.94 19.35 -43.64
CA LYS A 23 2.63 18.81 -44.99
C LYS A 23 1.45 17.84 -44.90
N PRO A 24 0.61 17.76 -45.94
CA PRO A 24 -0.58 16.89 -45.91
C PRO A 24 -0.25 15.40 -46.07
N CYS A 25 -0.94 14.58 -45.29
CA CYS A 25 -0.90 13.12 -45.37
C CYS A 25 -1.45 12.65 -46.73
N ARG A 26 -0.67 11.80 -47.43
CA ARG A 26 -1.07 11.07 -48.61
C ARG A 26 -2.05 9.96 -48.26
N VAL A 27 -3.25 10.02 -48.79
CA VAL A 27 -4.22 8.91 -48.79
C VAL A 27 -3.76 7.82 -49.77
N ILE A 28 -3.44 6.64 -49.28
CA ILE A 28 -3.15 5.46 -50.10
C ILE A 28 -4.48 4.78 -50.41
N LYS A 29 -4.88 4.81 -51.70
CA LYS A 29 -5.98 4.01 -52.20
C LYS A 29 -5.51 2.58 -52.42
N ILE A 30 -6.07 1.64 -51.66
CA ILE A 30 -5.89 0.20 -51.92
C ILE A 30 -6.90 -0.21 -53.00
N ALA A 31 -6.38 -0.59 -54.15
CA ALA A 31 -7.17 -1.10 -55.27
C ALA A 31 -7.59 -2.56 -55.01
N LYS A 32 -8.88 -2.84 -55.16
CA LYS A 32 -9.44 -4.18 -55.25
C LYS A 32 -9.08 -4.79 -56.59
N ASN A 33 -8.26 -5.83 -56.58
CA ASN A 33 -8.13 -6.72 -57.73
C ASN A 33 -8.93 -8.01 -57.45
N ARG A 34 -10.00 -8.17 -58.24
CA ARG A 34 -10.68 -9.44 -58.47
C ARG A 34 -10.15 -10.00 -59.79
N GLU A 35 -9.53 -11.13 -59.75
CA GLU A 35 -9.49 -11.98 -60.94
C GLU A 35 -9.58 -13.46 -60.63
N LYS A 36 -10.40 -14.09 -61.41
CA LYS A 36 -10.77 -15.49 -61.53
C LYS A 36 -9.58 -16.34 -61.96
N ILE A 37 -9.40 -17.52 -61.36
CA ILE A 37 -8.82 -18.67 -62.09
C ILE A 37 -9.49 -19.96 -61.62
N MET A 38 -10.14 -20.49 -62.40
CA MET A 38 -10.51 -21.73 -63.09
C MET A 38 -10.04 -23.07 -62.47
N LYS A 39 -11.01 -23.94 -62.35
CA LYS A 39 -11.01 -25.33 -61.94
C LYS A 39 -9.88 -26.18 -62.59
N ARG A 40 -9.22 -27.00 -61.77
CA ARG A 40 -8.78 -28.36 -62.17
C ARG A 40 -8.83 -29.30 -60.97
N SER A 41 -9.61 -30.36 -61.13
CA SER A 41 -9.70 -31.52 -60.29
C SER A 41 -8.36 -32.25 -60.18
N MET A 42 -7.98 -32.63 -58.98
CA MET A 42 -7.26 -33.91 -58.75
C MET A 42 -7.49 -34.36 -57.32
N THR A 43 -8.16 -35.48 -57.18
CA THR A 43 -8.38 -36.27 -56.02
C THR A 43 -7.04 -36.79 -55.47
N ALA A 44 -6.68 -36.43 -54.23
CA ALA A 44 -5.75 -37.18 -53.42
C ALA A 44 -6.31 -37.22 -51.99
N PHE A 45 -6.76 -38.38 -51.61
CA PHE A 45 -7.14 -38.71 -50.22
C PHE A 45 -5.86 -38.68 -49.38
N SER A 46 -5.68 -37.65 -48.62
CA SER A 46 -4.70 -37.63 -47.52
C SER A 46 -5.49 -37.47 -46.20
N ALA A 47 -5.59 -38.53 -45.46
CA ALA A 47 -6.13 -38.52 -44.11
C ALA A 47 -5.17 -37.65 -43.24
N GLY A 48 -5.43 -36.35 -43.18
CA GLY A 48 -4.83 -35.45 -42.24
C GLY A 48 -5.43 -35.68 -40.86
N ILE A 49 -4.69 -36.30 -39.97
CA ILE A 49 -4.97 -36.29 -38.52
C ILE A 49 -4.90 -34.82 -38.13
N LEU A 50 -6.04 -34.14 -37.98
CA LEU A 50 -6.11 -32.89 -37.25
C LEU A 50 -5.79 -33.24 -35.80
N ALA A 51 -4.53 -33.00 -35.39
CA ALA A 51 -4.19 -32.89 -34.00
C ALA A 51 -4.93 -31.66 -33.44
N VAL A 52 -6.09 -31.89 -32.85
CA VAL A 52 -6.76 -30.91 -31.98
C VAL A 52 -5.84 -30.78 -30.77
N LEU A 53 -4.93 -29.80 -30.84
CA LEU A 53 -4.26 -29.32 -29.64
C LEU A 53 -5.37 -28.79 -28.76
N PRO A 54 -5.52 -29.27 -27.53
CA PRO A 54 -6.40 -28.60 -26.58
C PRO A 54 -5.86 -27.17 -26.42
N LEU A 55 -6.59 -26.16 -26.97
CA LEU A 55 -6.46 -24.81 -26.42
C LEU A 55 -6.85 -24.98 -24.93
N ALA A 56 -5.88 -24.89 -24.06
CA ALA A 56 -6.18 -24.65 -22.66
C ALA A 56 -6.99 -23.34 -22.67
N ALA A 57 -8.30 -23.45 -22.52
CA ALA A 57 -9.13 -22.30 -22.25
C ALA A 57 -8.58 -21.74 -20.93
N LEU A 58 -7.91 -20.59 -20.99
CA LEU A 58 -7.66 -19.80 -19.80
C LEU A 58 -9.06 -19.55 -19.22
N ALA A 59 -9.27 -19.94 -17.98
CA ALA A 59 -10.52 -19.64 -17.30
C ALA A 59 -10.72 -18.14 -17.36
N GLU A 60 -11.91 -17.71 -17.77
CA GLU A 60 -12.28 -16.30 -17.85
C GLU A 60 -12.55 -15.80 -16.42
N ASP A 61 -12.06 -14.59 -16.09
CA ASP A 61 -12.35 -13.98 -14.81
C ASP A 61 -13.85 -13.77 -14.61
N SER A 62 -14.31 -13.92 -13.36
CA SER A 62 -15.70 -13.64 -12.99
C SER A 62 -16.06 -12.17 -13.28
N SER A 63 -17.31 -11.94 -13.62
CA SER A 63 -17.89 -10.60 -13.72
C SER A 63 -18.28 -9.99 -12.36
N ASP A 64 -18.16 -10.74 -11.26
CA ASP A 64 -18.34 -10.18 -9.94
C ASP A 64 -17.23 -9.16 -9.61
N PRO A 65 -17.46 -8.16 -8.76
CA PRO A 65 -16.43 -7.19 -8.42
C PRO A 65 -15.29 -7.83 -7.61
N ILE A 66 -14.07 -7.37 -7.90
CA ILE A 66 -12.90 -7.55 -7.04
C ILE A 66 -12.95 -6.42 -6.01
N VAL A 67 -13.08 -6.77 -4.74
CA VAL A 67 -13.20 -5.80 -3.64
C VAL A 67 -11.81 -5.49 -3.09
N ILE A 68 -11.40 -4.22 -3.17
CA ILE A 68 -10.10 -3.71 -2.74
C ILE A 68 -10.28 -2.80 -1.52
N PRO A 69 -9.53 -3.00 -0.43
CA PRO A 69 -9.65 -2.17 0.75
C PRO A 69 -8.96 -0.82 0.57
N ILE A 70 -9.50 0.21 1.21
CA ILE A 70 -8.90 1.53 1.36
C ILE A 70 -8.69 1.78 2.85
N HIS A 71 -7.46 2.05 3.25
CA HIS A 71 -7.05 2.39 4.60
C HIS A 71 -6.84 3.90 4.78
N ASN A 72 -6.11 4.29 5.84
CA ASN A 72 -5.96 5.69 6.25
C ASN A 72 -4.51 6.21 6.14
N TRP A 73 -3.72 5.66 5.22
CA TRP A 73 -2.39 6.18 4.86
C TRP A 73 -2.18 6.18 3.34
N SER A 74 -1.45 7.17 2.86
CA SER A 74 -1.42 7.58 1.46
C SER A 74 -0.87 6.53 0.49
N SER A 75 0.22 5.82 0.84
CA SER A 75 0.80 4.81 -0.06
C SER A 75 -0.17 3.68 -0.37
N GLN A 76 -0.91 3.22 0.64
CA GLN A 76 -1.89 2.15 0.46
C GLN A 76 -3.08 2.61 -0.40
N ILE A 77 -3.57 3.83 -0.17
CA ILE A 77 -4.67 4.37 -0.96
C ILE A 77 -4.27 4.45 -2.44
N VAL A 78 -3.10 5.02 -2.74
CA VAL A 78 -2.59 5.11 -4.12
C VAL A 78 -2.33 3.71 -4.70
N MET A 79 -1.67 2.83 -3.96
CA MET A 79 -1.38 1.46 -4.42
C MET A 79 -2.66 0.68 -4.75
N SER A 80 -3.69 0.80 -3.91
CA SER A 80 -5.00 0.19 -4.15
C SER A 80 -5.66 0.72 -5.41
N ASN A 81 -5.61 2.04 -5.65
CA ASN A 81 -6.14 2.64 -6.87
C ASN A 81 -5.34 2.22 -8.11
N VAL A 82 -4.01 2.23 -8.07
CA VAL A 82 -3.15 1.75 -9.16
C VAL A 82 -3.50 0.32 -9.54
N VAL A 83 -3.59 -0.58 -8.56
CA VAL A 83 -3.90 -1.99 -8.80
C VAL A 83 -5.33 -2.15 -9.31
N GLY A 84 -6.30 -1.43 -8.73
CA GLY A 84 -7.67 -1.46 -9.21
C GLY A 84 -7.80 -0.99 -10.66
N GLN A 85 -7.19 0.13 -11.03
CA GLN A 85 -7.17 0.63 -12.41
C GLN A 85 -6.48 -0.35 -13.39
N MET A 86 -5.43 -1.06 -12.95
CA MET A 86 -4.81 -2.12 -13.75
C MET A 86 -5.79 -3.27 -14.01
N LEU A 87 -6.52 -3.71 -12.99
CA LEU A 87 -7.52 -4.77 -13.11
C LEU A 87 -8.72 -4.34 -13.95
N GLU A 88 -9.21 -3.11 -13.79
CA GLU A 88 -10.26 -2.54 -14.65
C GLU A 88 -9.83 -2.46 -16.11
N SER A 89 -8.58 -2.04 -16.36
CA SER A 89 -8.01 -2.01 -17.72
C SER A 89 -7.88 -3.40 -18.34
N ALA A 90 -7.78 -4.44 -17.51
CA ALA A 90 -7.80 -5.85 -17.94
C ALA A 90 -9.22 -6.40 -18.15
N GLY A 91 -10.27 -5.65 -17.78
CA GLY A 91 -11.67 -5.99 -17.97
C GLY A 91 -12.40 -6.49 -16.73
N ASN A 92 -11.77 -6.44 -15.55
CA ASN A 92 -12.42 -6.80 -14.29
C ASN A 92 -13.31 -5.66 -13.79
N ASN A 93 -14.33 -6.00 -13.00
CA ASN A 93 -15.06 -5.03 -12.19
C ASN A 93 -14.34 -4.86 -10.85
N VAL A 94 -14.15 -3.63 -10.39
CA VAL A 94 -13.49 -3.31 -9.12
C VAL A 94 -14.43 -2.51 -8.25
N GLU A 95 -14.40 -2.79 -6.95
CA GLU A 95 -15.12 -2.05 -5.90
C GLU A 95 -14.14 -1.71 -4.77
N TYR A 96 -14.17 -0.47 -4.27
CA TYR A 96 -13.35 -0.04 -3.16
C TYR A 96 -14.17 0.04 -1.89
N VAL A 97 -13.62 -0.44 -0.76
CA VAL A 97 -14.28 -0.43 0.54
C VAL A 97 -13.33 0.11 1.62
N THR A 98 -13.78 1.11 2.37
CA THR A 98 -13.04 1.55 3.55
C THR A 98 -13.15 0.50 4.65
N THR A 99 -12.03 0.06 5.19
CA THR A 99 -11.98 -0.97 6.23
C THR A 99 -10.91 -0.64 7.27
N ASP A 100 -11.14 -1.11 8.49
CA ASP A 100 -10.14 -1.09 9.56
C ASP A 100 -8.94 -1.93 9.19
N SER A 101 -7.74 -1.41 9.42
CA SER A 101 -6.48 -2.01 8.98
C SER A 101 -6.10 -3.32 9.69
N GLN A 102 -6.68 -3.58 10.87
CA GLN A 102 -6.50 -4.87 11.56
C GLN A 102 -7.61 -5.87 11.19
N ALA A 103 -8.85 -5.39 11.05
CA ALA A 103 -9.99 -6.23 10.73
C ALA A 103 -9.95 -6.73 9.26
N VAL A 104 -9.20 -6.07 8.37
CA VAL A 104 -9.11 -6.41 6.94
C VAL A 104 -8.71 -7.88 6.72
N TYR A 105 -7.81 -8.44 7.52
CA TYR A 105 -7.37 -9.83 7.35
C TYR A 105 -8.48 -10.85 7.57
N GLU A 106 -9.38 -10.58 8.50
CA GLU A 106 -10.58 -11.42 8.69
C GLU A 106 -11.57 -11.20 7.53
N SER A 107 -11.73 -9.98 7.03
CA SER A 107 -12.58 -9.69 5.87
C SER A 107 -12.06 -10.36 4.59
N VAL A 108 -10.73 -10.36 4.37
CA VAL A 108 -10.10 -11.10 3.26
C VAL A 108 -10.32 -12.62 3.43
N ARG A 109 -10.11 -13.14 4.64
CA ARG A 109 -10.29 -14.56 4.94
C ARG A 109 -11.71 -15.04 4.66
N LEU A 110 -12.72 -14.20 4.90
CA LEU A 110 -14.13 -14.49 4.66
C LEU A 110 -14.57 -14.24 3.21
N GLY A 111 -13.76 -13.56 2.40
CA GLY A 111 -14.07 -13.19 1.02
C GLY A 111 -14.92 -11.93 0.87
N ASP A 112 -15.12 -11.17 1.95
CA ASP A 112 -15.78 -9.86 1.90
C ASP A 112 -14.88 -8.79 1.27
N VAL A 113 -13.55 -8.96 1.40
CA VAL A 113 -12.49 -8.24 0.71
C VAL A 113 -11.71 -9.25 -0.11
N THR A 114 -11.32 -8.88 -1.35
CA THR A 114 -10.68 -9.86 -2.26
C THR A 114 -9.17 -9.89 -2.12
N LEU A 115 -8.53 -8.74 -1.90
CA LEU A 115 -7.08 -8.64 -1.81
C LEU A 115 -6.65 -7.53 -0.84
N GLU A 116 -5.41 -7.59 -0.36
CA GLU A 116 -4.75 -6.55 0.43
C GLU A 116 -3.34 -6.34 -0.11
N MET A 117 -2.96 -5.08 -0.32
CA MET A 117 -1.70 -4.73 -0.98
C MET A 117 -0.56 -4.41 -0.02
N GLU A 118 -0.84 -3.97 1.20
CA GLU A 118 0.17 -3.51 2.15
C GLU A 118 0.09 -4.22 3.51
N VAL A 119 0.54 -5.48 3.54
CA VAL A 119 0.73 -6.22 4.80
C VAL A 119 2.11 -5.88 5.37
N TRP A 120 2.17 -4.92 6.27
CA TRP A 120 3.38 -4.50 6.98
C TRP A 120 3.71 -5.45 8.13
N GLU A 121 4.95 -5.96 8.20
CA GLU A 121 5.33 -6.95 9.22
C GLU A 121 5.19 -6.42 10.65
N GLY A 122 5.67 -5.20 10.88
CA GLY A 122 5.69 -4.61 12.21
C GLY A 122 4.31 -4.30 12.76
N ALA A 123 3.39 -3.79 11.91
CA ALA A 123 2.04 -3.43 12.33
C ALA A 123 1.05 -4.59 12.27
N PHE A 124 1.09 -5.33 11.18
CA PHE A 124 0.00 -6.24 10.82
C PHE A 124 0.44 -7.71 10.71
N GLY A 125 1.74 -7.98 10.81
CA GLY A 125 2.29 -9.32 10.65
C GLY A 125 1.67 -10.35 11.59
N ALA A 126 1.40 -9.98 12.85
CA ALA A 126 0.76 -10.87 13.81
C ALA A 126 -0.68 -11.23 13.40
N SER A 127 -1.50 -10.22 13.01
CA SER A 127 -2.88 -10.41 12.57
C SER A 127 -2.96 -11.21 11.27
N PHE A 128 -2.04 -10.93 10.33
CA PHE A 128 -1.95 -11.67 9.08
C PHE A 128 -1.59 -13.15 9.30
N ARG A 129 -0.57 -13.44 10.11
CA ARG A 129 -0.21 -14.83 10.45
C ARG A 129 -1.38 -15.56 11.13
N ALA A 130 -2.07 -14.92 12.06
CA ALA A 130 -3.23 -15.50 12.71
C ALA A 130 -4.39 -15.78 11.73
N ALA A 131 -4.56 -14.96 10.71
CA ALA A 131 -5.54 -15.19 9.65
C ALA A 131 -5.12 -16.37 8.74
N LEU A 132 -3.84 -16.45 8.36
CA LEU A 132 -3.30 -17.57 7.58
C LEU A 132 -3.49 -18.92 8.29
N GLU A 133 -3.27 -18.97 9.61
CA GLU A 133 -3.48 -20.17 10.42
C GLU A 133 -4.94 -20.65 10.42
N LYS A 134 -5.89 -19.75 10.29
CA LYS A 134 -7.33 -20.07 10.20
C LYS A 134 -7.76 -20.55 8.79
N GLY A 135 -6.96 -20.26 7.76
CA GLY A 135 -7.30 -20.51 6.36
C GLY A 135 -8.29 -19.51 5.77
N GLY A 136 -8.54 -19.60 4.47
CA GLY A 136 -9.41 -18.69 3.72
C GLY A 136 -8.72 -17.42 3.20
N ILE A 137 -7.46 -17.20 3.55
CA ILE A 137 -6.57 -16.14 3.05
C ILE A 137 -5.24 -16.77 2.63
N VAL A 138 -4.61 -16.22 1.60
CA VAL A 138 -3.30 -16.69 1.10
C VAL A 138 -2.30 -15.54 1.07
N ASP A 139 -1.02 -15.87 1.30
CA ASP A 139 0.13 -15.01 1.09
C ASP A 139 0.48 -15.00 -0.41
N VAL A 140 0.33 -13.86 -1.07
CA VAL A 140 0.61 -13.67 -2.51
C VAL A 140 2.05 -13.20 -2.75
N GLY A 141 2.87 -13.16 -1.71
CA GLY A 141 4.29 -12.84 -1.78
C GLY A 141 4.62 -11.39 -1.46
N ASP A 142 5.93 -11.14 -1.42
CA ASP A 142 6.50 -9.88 -0.98
C ASP A 142 6.51 -8.82 -2.10
N HIS A 143 6.46 -7.57 -1.70
CA HIS A 143 6.97 -6.48 -2.52
C HIS A 143 8.51 -6.46 -2.49
N ASN A 144 9.14 -5.80 -3.48
CA ASN A 144 10.59 -5.53 -3.48
C ASN A 144 10.91 -4.36 -2.52
N ALA A 145 10.35 -4.43 -1.32
CA ALA A 145 10.45 -3.39 -0.30
C ALA A 145 10.87 -3.99 1.04
N VAL A 146 11.72 -3.26 1.73
CA VAL A 146 12.13 -3.56 3.11
C VAL A 146 11.51 -2.51 4.01
N THR A 147 10.84 -2.94 5.07
CA THR A 147 10.10 -2.06 5.98
C THR A 147 10.81 -1.90 7.32
N ARG A 148 10.57 -0.77 7.95
CA ARG A 148 10.79 -0.52 9.37
C ARG A 148 9.67 0.36 9.88
N GLU A 149 9.12 0.07 11.03
CA GLU A 149 8.04 0.80 11.68
C GLU A 149 8.39 0.89 13.17
N ASP A 150 8.73 2.07 13.65
CA ASP A 150 9.09 2.23 15.08
C ASP A 150 9.02 3.70 15.52
N TRP A 151 9.43 3.99 16.74
CA TRP A 151 9.67 5.33 17.25
C TRP A 151 10.78 5.98 16.44
N TRP A 152 10.55 7.21 16.01
CA TRP A 152 11.46 7.95 15.16
C TRP A 152 11.58 9.40 15.64
N TYR A 153 12.72 10.00 15.37
CA TYR A 153 13.00 11.38 15.70
C TYR A 153 13.78 12.08 14.58
N PRO A 154 13.51 13.39 14.32
CA PRO A 154 14.29 14.17 13.37
C PRO A 154 15.68 14.52 13.94
N MET A 155 16.66 14.77 13.05
CA MET A 155 18.07 14.98 13.43
C MET A 155 18.28 16.13 14.42
N TRP A 156 17.46 17.19 14.38
CA TRP A 156 17.57 18.26 15.40
C TRP A 156 17.23 17.79 16.82
N THR A 157 16.45 16.75 16.97
CA THR A 157 16.19 16.11 18.26
C THR A 157 17.46 15.45 18.81
N LYS A 158 18.27 14.80 17.94
CA LYS A 158 19.52 14.16 18.32
C LYS A 158 20.54 15.16 18.90
N GLU A 159 20.54 16.38 18.36
CA GLU A 159 21.41 17.44 18.89
C GLU A 159 21.03 17.84 20.34
N ALA A 160 19.73 17.84 20.64
CA ALA A 160 19.22 18.18 21.97
C ALA A 160 19.31 17.02 22.98
N CYS A 161 19.32 15.78 22.52
CA CYS A 161 19.37 14.56 23.36
C CYS A 161 20.57 13.69 22.96
N PRO A 162 21.77 13.96 23.53
CA PRO A 162 22.97 13.19 23.28
C PRO A 162 22.79 11.71 23.70
N GLY A 163 23.27 10.79 22.87
CA GLY A 163 23.17 9.35 23.12
C GLY A 163 22.11 8.65 22.28
N LEU A 164 21.18 9.41 21.65
CA LEU A 164 20.33 8.83 20.61
C LEU A 164 21.20 8.18 19.50
N PRO A 165 20.83 7.04 18.96
CA PRO A 165 19.48 6.42 18.97
C PRO A 165 19.14 5.50 20.15
N ASP A 166 19.98 5.30 21.16
CA ASP A 166 19.68 4.40 22.29
C ASP A 166 18.40 4.85 23.03
N TRP A 167 17.45 3.94 23.20
CA TRP A 167 16.18 4.20 23.90
C TRP A 167 16.38 4.64 25.36
N LYS A 168 17.46 4.19 26.01
CA LYS A 168 17.78 4.62 27.40
C LYS A 168 18.18 6.09 27.44
N ALA A 169 18.97 6.52 26.42
CA ALA A 169 19.30 7.94 26.28
C ALA A 169 18.05 8.77 26.00
N LEU A 170 17.12 8.26 25.16
CA LEU A 170 15.83 8.90 24.95
C LEU A 170 15.07 9.04 26.27
N ASN A 171 15.04 7.99 27.09
CA ASN A 171 14.37 8.02 28.39
C ASN A 171 15.02 9.01 29.38
N ASP A 172 16.34 9.10 29.40
CA ASP A 172 17.08 10.10 30.21
C ASP A 172 16.77 11.54 29.76
N CYS A 173 16.37 11.73 28.50
CA CYS A 173 15.97 13.00 27.92
C CYS A 173 14.46 13.28 27.97
N ALA A 174 13.65 12.46 28.63
CA ALA A 174 12.17 12.55 28.56
C ALA A 174 11.64 13.97 28.87
N ALA A 175 12.31 14.73 29.71
CA ALA A 175 11.94 16.11 30.03
C ALA A 175 11.93 17.06 28.81
N LEU A 176 12.69 16.77 27.74
CA LEU A 176 12.69 17.57 26.51
C LEU A 176 11.40 17.43 25.70
N PHE A 177 10.65 16.37 25.92
CA PHE A 177 9.45 16.00 25.19
C PHE A 177 8.16 16.29 25.98
N GLN A 178 8.26 16.96 27.12
CA GLN A 178 7.11 17.29 27.96
C GLN A 178 6.16 18.26 27.25
N THR A 179 4.86 18.06 27.49
CA THR A 179 3.79 18.94 27.03
C THR A 179 2.85 19.27 28.19
N ALA A 180 1.95 20.22 27.98
CA ALA A 180 0.92 20.52 28.97
C ALA A 180 -0.03 19.34 29.25
N GLU A 181 -0.13 18.41 28.29
CA GLU A 181 -0.97 17.22 28.39
C GLU A 181 -0.30 16.08 29.15
N THR A 182 1.03 15.96 29.01
CA THR A 182 1.79 14.84 29.61
C THR A 182 2.41 15.16 30.98
N GLY A 183 2.36 16.42 31.40
CA GLY A 183 2.86 16.88 32.67
C GLY A 183 4.39 16.75 32.81
N ASP A 184 4.85 15.93 33.71
CA ASP A 184 6.28 15.68 33.99
C ASP A 184 6.88 14.55 33.15
N LYS A 185 6.09 13.91 32.29
CA LYS A 185 6.55 12.85 31.41
C LYS A 185 6.73 13.35 29.96
N GLY A 186 7.63 12.73 29.20
CA GLY A 186 7.79 12.98 27.79
C GLY A 186 6.57 12.53 26.99
N MET A 187 6.28 13.18 25.88
CA MET A 187 5.26 12.76 24.94
C MET A 187 5.89 11.92 23.82
N TYR A 188 5.35 10.74 23.58
CA TYR A 188 5.49 10.02 22.33
C TYR A 188 4.20 10.11 21.55
N LEU A 189 4.27 10.63 20.31
CA LEU A 189 3.12 10.71 19.40
C LEU A 189 3.08 9.44 18.55
N ASP A 190 2.20 8.53 18.91
CA ASP A 190 2.01 7.25 18.24
C ASP A 190 1.06 7.36 17.03
N GLY A 191 1.05 6.35 16.18
CA GLY A 191 0.09 6.23 15.08
C GLY A 191 -1.37 6.15 15.57
N PRO A 192 -2.34 6.16 14.62
CA PRO A 192 -3.75 5.91 14.92
C PRO A 192 -3.95 4.64 15.75
N VAL A 193 -4.97 4.66 16.60
CA VAL A 193 -5.24 3.55 17.55
C VAL A 193 -5.46 2.21 16.82
N ASP A 194 -6.11 2.24 15.65
CA ASP A 194 -6.37 1.06 14.81
C ASP A 194 -5.10 0.42 14.21
N TRP A 195 -3.96 1.14 14.25
CA TRP A 195 -2.68 0.56 13.83
C TRP A 195 -2.05 -0.36 14.87
N LEU A 196 -2.53 -0.39 16.10
CA LEU A 196 -2.11 -1.26 17.20
C LEU A 196 -0.58 -1.33 17.37
N LYS A 197 0.05 -0.17 17.60
CA LYS A 197 1.52 -0.07 17.71
C LYS A 197 2.07 -0.51 19.08
N HIS A 198 1.21 -0.74 20.05
CA HIS A 198 1.59 -1.18 21.41
C HIS A 198 2.60 -0.25 22.12
N GLY A 199 2.54 1.05 21.81
CA GLY A 199 3.41 2.04 22.40
C GLY A 199 3.28 2.14 23.91
N LYS A 200 2.04 2.00 24.45
CA LYS A 200 1.80 2.01 25.91
C LYS A 200 2.43 0.81 26.60
N GLU A 201 2.22 -0.36 26.04
CA GLU A 201 2.77 -1.61 26.54
C GLU A 201 4.31 -1.55 26.56
N ARG A 202 4.94 -0.96 25.53
CA ARG A 202 6.38 -0.76 25.48
C ARG A 202 6.86 0.20 26.56
N VAL A 203 6.18 1.34 26.74
CA VAL A 203 6.48 2.30 27.81
C VAL A 203 6.44 1.63 29.17
N GLU A 204 5.42 0.83 29.45
CA GLU A 204 5.25 0.09 30.69
C GLU A 204 6.31 -1.01 30.84
N ALA A 205 6.56 -1.79 29.81
CA ALA A 205 7.49 -2.92 29.82
C ALA A 205 8.95 -2.50 30.02
N LEU A 206 9.34 -1.31 29.53
CA LEU A 206 10.69 -0.75 29.63
C LEU A 206 10.83 0.32 30.74
N ASP A 207 9.78 0.57 31.53
CA ASP A 207 9.72 1.58 32.59
C ASP A 207 10.19 2.96 32.09
N MET A 208 9.58 3.43 31.00
CA MET A 208 9.93 4.69 30.38
C MET A 208 9.13 5.87 30.96
N ASP A 209 9.76 7.02 31.07
CA ASP A 209 9.13 8.28 31.52
C ASP A 209 8.41 8.99 30.39
N PHE A 210 7.59 8.26 29.64
CA PHE A 210 6.80 8.74 28.52
C PHE A 210 5.31 8.49 28.69
N VAL A 211 4.51 9.34 28.06
CA VAL A 211 3.07 9.14 27.84
C VAL A 211 2.84 9.00 26.35
N VAL A 212 2.07 7.99 25.97
CA VAL A 212 1.71 7.74 24.56
C VAL A 212 0.42 8.48 24.23
N ILE A 213 0.48 9.35 23.22
CA ILE A 213 -0.67 10.06 22.65
C ILE A 213 -0.84 9.55 21.21
N ASN A 214 -2.02 9.10 20.83
CA ASN A 214 -2.26 8.62 19.49
C ASN A 214 -2.67 9.77 18.55
N ALA A 215 -2.04 9.86 17.40
CA ALA A 215 -2.47 10.71 16.31
C ALA A 215 -3.77 10.17 15.68
N GLY A 216 -4.60 11.08 15.16
CA GLY A 216 -5.85 10.67 14.50
C GLY A 216 -5.66 10.15 13.06
N SER A 217 -4.50 10.40 12.43
CA SER A 217 -4.18 10.00 11.08
C SER A 217 -2.68 10.13 10.80
N ALA A 218 -2.20 9.57 9.68
CA ALA A 218 -0.85 9.81 9.17
C ALA A 218 -0.56 11.31 8.98
N ALA A 219 -1.49 12.04 8.39
CA ALA A 219 -1.35 13.49 8.18
C ALA A 219 -1.14 14.27 9.49
N ALA A 220 -1.73 13.82 10.61
CA ALA A 220 -1.53 14.44 11.91
C ALA A 220 -0.10 14.23 12.43
N LEU A 221 0.53 13.07 12.14
CA LEU A 221 1.96 12.84 12.45
C LEU A 221 2.83 13.82 11.66
N TRP A 222 2.59 13.98 10.37
CA TRP A 222 3.34 14.89 9.50
C TRP A 222 3.19 16.34 9.92
N ALA A 223 1.98 16.76 10.26
CA ALA A 223 1.70 18.11 10.77
C ALA A 223 2.44 18.37 12.09
N ALA A 224 2.54 17.40 12.99
CA ALA A 224 3.28 17.51 14.23
C ALA A 224 4.78 17.64 14.01
N ILE A 225 5.37 16.86 13.09
CA ILE A 225 6.78 16.97 12.72
C ILE A 225 7.07 18.35 12.11
N GLY A 226 6.24 18.81 11.14
CA GLY A 226 6.40 20.12 10.51
C GLY A 226 6.28 21.28 11.49
N ALA A 227 5.36 21.20 12.46
CA ALA A 227 5.25 22.20 13.52
C ALA A 227 6.47 22.19 14.46
N ALA A 228 6.98 21.02 14.81
CA ALA A 228 8.20 20.89 15.62
C ALA A 228 9.44 21.39 14.87
N GLU A 229 9.50 21.18 13.55
CA GLU A 229 10.60 21.69 12.72
C GLU A 229 10.69 23.20 12.72
N ALA A 230 9.56 23.91 12.59
CA ALA A 230 9.52 25.36 12.54
C ALA A 230 10.22 26.01 13.76
N ASP A 231 10.07 25.41 14.92
CA ASP A 231 10.65 25.88 16.19
C ASP A 231 11.92 25.11 16.60
N LYS A 232 12.35 24.11 15.79
CA LYS A 232 13.41 23.12 16.15
C LYS A 232 13.18 22.48 17.50
N LYS A 233 11.91 22.26 17.85
CA LYS A 233 11.51 21.63 19.11
C LYS A 233 11.75 20.11 19.00
N PRO A 234 12.41 19.49 20.02
CA PRO A 234 12.54 18.04 20.04
C PRO A 234 11.17 17.36 20.00
N ILE A 235 11.07 16.31 19.16
CA ILE A 235 9.87 15.49 19.02
C ILE A 235 10.28 14.03 18.78
N VAL A 236 9.52 13.10 19.32
CA VAL A 236 9.57 11.67 19.01
C VAL A 236 8.19 11.19 18.62
N VAL A 237 8.11 10.56 17.44
CA VAL A 237 6.84 10.16 16.84
C VAL A 237 6.93 8.75 16.27
N PHE A 238 5.79 8.11 16.03
CA PHE A 238 5.74 6.94 15.16
C PHE A 238 6.09 7.33 13.73
N ASN A 239 6.94 6.56 13.10
CA ASN A 239 7.26 6.68 11.69
C ASN A 239 7.52 5.30 11.08
N TRP A 240 7.49 5.25 9.78
CA TRP A 240 7.77 4.01 9.02
C TRP A 240 8.56 4.33 7.75
N THR A 241 9.24 3.31 7.22
CA THR A 241 9.86 3.34 5.90
C THR A 241 9.42 2.09 5.12
N PRO A 242 9.10 2.18 3.81
CA PRO A 242 9.21 3.35 2.95
C PRO A 242 8.06 4.36 3.14
N ASN A 243 8.40 5.65 3.21
CA ASN A 243 7.51 6.79 3.02
C ASN A 243 8.31 8.02 2.55
N PHE A 244 7.65 9.18 2.40
CA PHE A 244 8.32 10.42 1.96
C PHE A 244 9.04 11.16 3.10
N ALA A 245 8.71 10.89 4.36
CA ALA A 245 9.15 11.69 5.50
C ALA A 245 10.68 11.79 5.61
N GLU A 246 11.39 10.70 5.31
CA GLU A 246 12.86 10.67 5.36
C GLU A 246 13.52 11.58 4.31
N ALA A 247 12.85 11.83 3.19
CA ALA A 247 13.33 12.75 2.16
C ALA A 247 13.09 14.23 2.53
N VAL A 248 12.06 14.50 3.32
CA VAL A 248 11.69 15.85 3.77
C VAL A 248 12.38 16.19 5.09
N TRP A 249 12.40 15.27 6.03
CA TRP A 249 12.96 15.44 7.37
C TRP A 249 14.00 14.37 7.65
N PRO A 250 15.30 14.67 7.53
CA PRO A 250 16.33 13.72 7.96
C PRO A 250 16.14 13.36 9.42
N GLY A 251 16.14 12.07 9.74
CA GLY A 251 15.90 11.54 11.07
C GLY A 251 16.38 10.11 11.22
N GLU A 252 16.22 9.55 12.40
CA GLU A 252 16.61 8.19 12.72
C GLU A 252 15.55 7.50 13.60
N PHE A 253 15.51 6.18 13.53
CA PHE A 253 14.71 5.37 14.43
C PHE A 253 15.40 5.18 15.77
N VAL A 254 14.62 5.14 16.85
CA VAL A 254 15.09 4.76 18.18
C VAL A 254 15.49 3.29 18.16
N GLU A 255 16.64 2.99 18.75
CA GLU A 255 17.15 1.63 18.90
C GLU A 255 16.70 1.06 20.25
N PHE A 256 15.60 0.30 20.21
CA PHE A 256 15.10 -0.51 21.30
C PHE A 256 15.85 -1.84 21.40
N PRO A 257 15.62 -2.67 22.45
CA PRO A 257 16.13 -4.04 22.46
C PRO A 257 15.76 -4.75 21.14
N THR A 258 16.71 -5.52 20.60
CA THR A 258 16.57 -6.13 19.28
C THR A 258 15.30 -6.98 19.20
N TRP A 259 14.51 -6.75 18.16
CA TRP A 259 13.34 -7.56 17.87
C TRP A 259 13.73 -9.03 17.64
N VAL A 260 12.95 -9.91 18.21
CA VAL A 260 13.02 -11.36 18.01
C VAL A 260 11.61 -11.90 17.86
N ASP A 261 11.44 -12.93 17.04
CA ASP A 261 10.12 -13.53 16.83
C ASP A 261 9.56 -14.06 18.15
N GLY A 262 8.32 -13.70 18.46
CA GLY A 262 7.64 -14.07 19.69
C GLY A 262 7.71 -13.02 20.81
N CYS A 263 8.43 -11.91 20.65
CA CYS A 263 8.48 -10.83 21.65
C CYS A 263 7.10 -10.19 21.92
N ASP A 264 6.17 -10.35 21.00
CA ASP A 264 4.76 -9.94 21.10
C ASP A 264 3.84 -10.99 21.76
N LYS A 265 4.37 -12.19 22.07
CA LYS A 265 3.57 -13.35 22.51
C LYS A 265 4.10 -14.06 23.75
N ASP A 266 5.39 -14.04 23.95
CA ASP A 266 6.09 -14.76 25.02
C ASP A 266 7.03 -13.81 25.78
N PRO A 267 6.69 -13.42 27.00
CA PRO A 267 7.50 -12.48 27.77
C PRO A 267 8.90 -13.01 28.10
N SER A 268 9.13 -14.32 27.99
CA SER A 268 10.47 -14.89 28.22
C SER A 268 11.46 -14.61 27.08
N VAL A 269 10.97 -14.08 25.93
CA VAL A 269 11.77 -13.80 24.72
C VAL A 269 12.42 -12.42 24.79
N GLY A 270 11.73 -11.44 25.37
CA GLY A 270 12.23 -10.07 25.54
C GLY A 270 13.13 -9.88 26.76
N PRO A 271 13.67 -8.67 26.97
CA PRO A 271 14.48 -8.34 28.14
C PRO A 271 13.73 -8.30 29.47
N ASN A 272 12.41 -8.07 29.45
CA ASN A 272 11.54 -8.06 30.60
C ASN A 272 10.68 -9.34 30.67
N PRO A 273 11.02 -10.32 31.51
CA PRO A 273 10.32 -11.60 31.55
C PRO A 273 8.88 -11.53 32.09
N ASP A 274 8.44 -10.38 32.52
CA ASP A 274 7.11 -10.15 33.09
C ASP A 274 6.21 -9.33 32.13
N ALA A 275 6.73 -8.93 30.94
CA ALA A 275 6.02 -8.08 30.01
C ALA A 275 6.19 -8.54 28.56
N LEU A 276 5.26 -8.11 27.69
CA LEU A 276 5.35 -8.20 26.23
C LEU A 276 5.71 -6.84 25.63
N TYR A 277 6.08 -6.81 24.36
CA TYR A 277 6.35 -5.60 23.58
C TYR A 277 7.55 -4.77 24.08
N ASP A 278 8.45 -5.37 24.82
CA ASP A 278 9.68 -4.76 25.32
C ASP A 278 10.85 -4.77 24.33
N CYS A 279 10.64 -5.31 23.12
CA CYS A 279 11.55 -5.22 21.97
C CYS A 279 11.17 -4.05 21.04
N GLY A 280 12.10 -3.65 20.17
CA GLY A 280 11.79 -2.85 18.98
C GLY A 280 10.96 -3.65 17.96
N ASN A 281 10.62 -3.03 16.86
CA ASN A 281 9.99 -3.70 15.73
C ASN A 281 11.05 -4.25 14.75
N PRO A 282 10.67 -5.13 13.77
CA PRO A 282 11.60 -5.62 12.76
C PRO A 282 12.30 -4.46 12.04
N ALA A 283 13.63 -4.42 12.08
CA ALA A 283 14.42 -3.39 11.40
C ALA A 283 14.54 -3.62 9.89
N LYS A 284 14.18 -4.82 9.42
CA LYS A 284 14.14 -5.23 8.01
C LYS A 284 12.92 -6.12 7.80
N GLY A 285 11.76 -5.55 8.04
CA GLY A 285 10.49 -6.22 7.86
C GLY A 285 10.11 -6.38 6.39
N TYR A 286 9.13 -7.22 6.15
CA TYR A 286 8.51 -7.39 4.82
C TYR A 286 7.33 -6.43 4.64
N MET A 287 6.97 -6.21 3.38
CA MET A 287 5.66 -5.75 2.94
C MET A 287 5.12 -6.79 1.96
N LYS A 288 3.98 -7.40 2.30
CA LYS A 288 3.38 -8.48 1.54
C LYS A 288 2.05 -8.08 0.90
N LYS A 289 1.63 -8.93 -0.04
CA LYS A 289 0.27 -8.94 -0.57
C LYS A 289 -0.46 -10.15 -0.01
N ALA A 290 -1.75 -9.98 0.20
CA ALA A 290 -2.63 -11.08 0.58
C ALA A 290 -3.86 -11.11 -0.33
N ALA A 291 -4.49 -12.28 -0.45
CA ALA A 291 -5.73 -12.44 -1.18
C ALA A 291 -6.66 -13.45 -0.49
N TRP A 292 -7.94 -13.32 -0.75
CA TRP A 292 -8.89 -14.37 -0.45
C TRP A 292 -8.52 -15.68 -1.16
N GLU A 293 -8.55 -16.79 -0.47
CA GLU A 293 -8.14 -18.11 -1.00
C GLU A 293 -8.89 -18.50 -2.29
N GLY A 294 -10.15 -18.07 -2.45
CA GLY A 294 -10.95 -18.34 -3.65
C GLY A 294 -10.66 -17.41 -4.83
N MET A 295 -9.75 -16.42 -4.69
CA MET A 295 -9.49 -15.46 -5.75
C MET A 295 -8.90 -16.11 -7.02
N GLU A 296 -7.98 -17.06 -6.87
CA GLU A 296 -7.35 -17.77 -7.99
C GLU A 296 -8.37 -18.54 -8.85
N GLU A 297 -9.34 -19.18 -8.21
CA GLU A 297 -10.41 -19.91 -8.92
C GLU A 297 -11.39 -18.94 -9.58
N LYS A 298 -11.77 -17.85 -8.89
CA LYS A 298 -12.82 -16.94 -9.33
C LYS A 298 -12.33 -15.90 -10.35
N TRP A 299 -11.08 -15.44 -10.21
CA TRP A 299 -10.45 -14.43 -11.08
C TRP A 299 -9.01 -14.82 -11.43
N PRO A 300 -8.79 -15.90 -12.19
CA PRO A 300 -7.46 -16.47 -12.43
C PRO A 300 -6.49 -15.51 -13.13
N ALA A 301 -6.96 -14.66 -14.06
CA ALA A 301 -6.09 -13.70 -14.74
C ALA A 301 -5.74 -12.51 -13.85
N ALA A 302 -6.69 -12.03 -13.03
CA ALA A 302 -6.44 -11.00 -12.04
C ALA A 302 -5.48 -11.50 -10.94
N TYR A 303 -5.64 -12.74 -10.45
CA TYR A 303 -4.74 -13.35 -9.49
C TYR A 303 -3.32 -13.48 -10.03
N ALA A 304 -3.16 -14.00 -11.26
CA ALA A 304 -1.86 -14.10 -11.93
C ALA A 304 -1.22 -12.71 -12.21
N THR A 305 -2.00 -11.65 -12.26
CA THR A 305 -1.53 -10.27 -12.34
C THR A 305 -1.05 -9.80 -10.97
N LEU A 306 -1.83 -10.03 -9.92
CA LEU A 306 -1.48 -9.70 -8.53
C LEU A 306 -0.17 -10.34 -8.09
N GLU A 307 0.08 -11.60 -8.44
CA GLU A 307 1.34 -12.29 -8.14
C GLU A 307 2.58 -11.55 -8.68
N LYS A 308 2.45 -10.93 -9.87
CA LYS A 308 3.56 -10.24 -10.56
C LYS A 308 3.76 -8.80 -10.12
N ILE A 309 2.74 -8.19 -9.53
CA ILE A 309 2.84 -6.81 -9.03
C ILE A 309 3.79 -6.77 -7.85
N SER A 310 4.76 -5.87 -7.92
CA SER A 310 5.71 -5.64 -6.84
C SER A 310 6.23 -4.21 -6.89
N PHE A 311 6.26 -3.53 -5.76
CA PHE A 311 6.75 -2.17 -5.62
C PHE A 311 8.04 -2.14 -4.81
N THR A 312 8.91 -1.18 -5.14
CA THR A 312 10.15 -0.89 -4.42
C THR A 312 9.92 0.19 -3.36
N ASN A 313 10.84 0.32 -2.39
CA ASN A 313 10.82 1.41 -1.41
C ASN A 313 10.64 2.79 -2.08
N ALA A 314 11.37 3.04 -3.18
CA ALA A 314 11.30 4.32 -3.88
C ALA A 314 9.92 4.60 -4.50
N GLN A 315 9.28 3.57 -5.08
CA GLN A 315 7.94 3.71 -5.65
C GLN A 315 6.89 3.96 -4.57
N ILE A 316 6.96 3.25 -3.44
CA ILE A 316 6.03 3.42 -2.32
C ILE A 316 6.19 4.82 -1.70
N ALA A 317 7.42 5.27 -1.49
CA ALA A 317 7.70 6.61 -0.99
C ALA A 317 7.20 7.71 -1.95
N GLU A 318 7.34 7.52 -3.26
CA GLU A 318 6.83 8.47 -4.25
C GLU A 318 5.30 8.51 -4.29
N MET A 319 4.61 7.35 -4.19
CA MET A 319 3.15 7.31 -4.07
C MET A 319 2.65 8.10 -2.85
N ALA A 320 3.29 7.91 -1.69
CA ALA A 320 2.95 8.68 -0.49
C ALA A 320 3.20 10.18 -0.69
N LYS A 321 4.33 10.54 -1.30
CA LYS A 321 4.71 11.95 -1.56
C LYS A 321 3.72 12.65 -2.49
N MET A 322 3.26 11.98 -3.54
CA MET A 322 2.29 12.55 -4.48
C MET A 322 1.03 13.05 -3.78
N VAL A 323 0.54 12.32 -2.78
CA VAL A 323 -0.64 12.70 -2.00
C VAL A 323 -0.29 13.68 -0.88
N ASP A 324 0.69 13.34 -0.03
CA ASP A 324 0.93 14.06 1.21
C ASP A 324 1.68 15.40 1.01
N ILE A 325 2.42 15.55 -0.11
CA ILE A 325 3.23 16.74 -0.41
C ILE A 325 2.77 17.46 -1.68
N ASP A 326 2.54 16.70 -2.76
CA ASP A 326 2.17 17.28 -4.06
C ASP A 326 0.66 17.51 -4.17
N GLU A 327 -0.12 17.13 -3.14
CA GLU A 327 -1.57 17.33 -3.01
C GLU A 327 -2.38 16.74 -4.19
N MET A 328 -1.89 15.64 -4.78
CA MET A 328 -2.59 14.92 -5.82
C MET A 328 -3.74 14.09 -5.22
N GLU A 329 -4.84 13.98 -5.97
CA GLU A 329 -5.90 13.04 -5.57
C GLU A 329 -5.39 11.59 -5.79
N PRO A 330 -5.64 10.67 -4.85
CA PRO A 330 -5.11 9.30 -4.93
C PRO A 330 -5.56 8.51 -6.17
N GLU A 331 -6.65 8.93 -6.81
CA GLU A 331 -7.22 8.34 -8.01
C GLU A 331 -6.53 8.80 -9.31
N GLU A 332 -5.75 9.90 -9.25
CA GLU A 332 -4.98 10.45 -10.38
C GLU A 332 -3.65 9.72 -10.58
#